data_48c7a1e5477fce5f66eb52b969c2919f
#
_entry.id   48c7a1e5477fce5f66eb52b969c2919f
#
_cell.length_a   1.000
_cell.length_b   1.000
_cell.length_c   1.000
_cell.angle_alpha   90.00
_cell.angle_beta   90.00
_cell.angle_gamma   90.00
#
_symmetry.space_group_name_H-M   'P 1'
#
loop_
_entity.id
_entity.type
_entity.pdbx_description
1 polymer ?
#
loop_
_entity_poly.entity_id
_entity_poly.type
_entity_poly.pdbx_seq_one_letter_code
_entity_poly.pdbx_strand_id
1 'polypeptide(L)'
;MNQHDLSDLKAEFDKFVTNKCSLEPDDQKMQQNPDAGDKEDEEPVPQFVDALTAKLLSPKESGVYLSRLDIKRIAEAIDESLPIKERIKMVRALFRHTTTKKYLTDAFIEIDKHINGRILIYKELGEAFPSSKYIFDENIQKAEKTMRMFQTIIEDFEEIQPTDDPLFV
;
A
#
# COMPACT_ATOMS: atom_id res chain seq x y z
N MET A 1 -23.03 -28.21 26.82
CA MET A 1 -21.86 -27.33 27.06
C MET A 1 -21.86 -26.96 28.53
N ASN A 2 -20.91 -27.49 29.27
CA ASN A 2 -20.81 -27.28 30.71
C ASN A 2 -20.22 -25.90 31.02
N GLN A 3 -20.77 -25.20 32.01
CA GLN A 3 -20.27 -23.89 32.47
C GLN A 3 -18.80 -23.92 32.94
N HIS A 4 -18.22 -25.09 33.18
CA HIS A 4 -16.83 -25.28 33.53
C HIS A 4 -15.86 -24.99 32.37
N ASP A 5 -16.23 -25.34 31.13
CA ASP A 5 -15.34 -25.17 29.97
C ASP A 5 -15.13 -23.70 29.60
N LEU A 6 -16.13 -22.85 29.83
CA LEU A 6 -16.03 -21.39 29.54
C LEU A 6 -15.15 -20.65 30.56
N SER A 7 -15.13 -21.11 31.82
CA SER A 7 -14.31 -20.56 32.89
C SER A 7 -12.82 -20.84 32.65
N ASP A 8 -12.49 -22.05 32.21
CA ASP A 8 -11.12 -22.46 31.94
C ASP A 8 -10.56 -21.79 30.68
N LEU A 9 -11.35 -21.68 29.63
CA LEU A 9 -10.99 -20.92 28.41
C LEU A 9 -10.73 -19.43 28.70
N LYS A 10 -11.54 -18.83 29.58
CA LYS A 10 -11.34 -17.42 29.99
C LYS A 10 -10.07 -17.26 30.81
N ALA A 11 -9.76 -18.19 31.71
CA ALA A 11 -8.54 -18.18 32.49
C ALA A 11 -7.28 -18.38 31.64
N GLU A 12 -7.33 -19.23 30.60
CA GLU A 12 -6.25 -19.42 29.64
C GLU A 12 -6.05 -18.15 28.75
N PHE A 13 -7.14 -17.54 28.33
CA PHE A 13 -7.09 -16.30 27.55
C PHE A 13 -6.51 -15.15 28.37
N ASP A 14 -6.92 -15.00 29.62
CA ASP A 14 -6.39 -13.97 30.53
C ASP A 14 -4.89 -14.20 30.83
N LYS A 15 -4.44 -15.45 30.98
CA LYS A 15 -3.00 -15.77 31.08
C LYS A 15 -2.23 -15.41 29.80
N PHE A 16 -2.81 -15.67 28.63
CA PHE A 16 -2.19 -15.36 27.36
C PHE A 16 -2.05 -13.85 27.17
N VAL A 17 -3.06 -13.08 27.51
CA VAL A 17 -3.06 -11.61 27.43
C VAL A 17 -2.07 -11.03 28.45
N THR A 18 -2.05 -11.53 29.68
CA THR A 18 -1.14 -11.05 30.72
C THR A 18 0.31 -11.36 30.40
N ASN A 19 0.61 -12.54 29.85
CA ASN A 19 1.97 -12.89 29.42
C ASN A 19 2.46 -12.07 28.21
N LYS A 20 1.58 -11.66 27.30
CA LYS A 20 1.95 -10.76 26.20
C LYS A 20 2.12 -9.31 26.64
N CYS A 21 1.38 -8.88 27.67
CA CYS A 21 1.55 -7.53 28.24
C CYS A 21 2.72 -7.41 29.23
N SER A 22 3.23 -8.54 29.75
CA SER A 22 4.41 -8.55 30.66
C SER A 22 5.74 -8.76 29.95
N LEU A 23 5.75 -8.89 28.63
CA LEU A 23 6.97 -8.63 27.86
C LEU A 23 7.17 -7.13 27.88
N GLU A 24 7.73 -6.64 28.97
CA GLU A 24 8.38 -5.34 28.97
C GLU A 24 9.32 -5.33 27.77
N PRO A 25 9.22 -4.35 26.89
CA PRO A 25 10.22 -4.20 25.85
C PRO A 25 11.54 -3.97 26.57
N ASP A 26 12.49 -4.85 26.34
CA ASP A 26 13.90 -4.65 26.66
C ASP A 26 14.42 -3.56 25.70
N ASP A 27 13.89 -2.35 25.86
CA ASP A 27 14.12 -1.14 25.07
C ASP A 27 15.44 -0.46 25.41
N GLN A 28 16.37 -1.20 25.98
CA GLN A 28 17.68 -0.66 26.23
C GLN A 28 18.73 -1.48 25.49
N LYS A 29 18.78 -1.39 24.18
CA LYS A 29 20.01 -1.46 23.35
C LYS A 29 19.68 -1.69 21.87
N MET A 30 18.96 -0.79 21.27
CA MET A 30 19.17 -0.45 19.88
C MET A 30 19.04 1.07 19.73
N GLN A 31 20.06 1.76 20.18
CA GLN A 31 20.41 3.06 19.63
C GLN A 31 20.83 2.79 18.17
N GLN A 32 19.86 2.48 17.31
CA GLN A 32 20.00 2.73 15.90
C GLN A 32 19.92 4.25 15.75
N ASN A 33 21.00 4.81 15.26
CA ASN A 33 21.12 6.18 14.85
C ASN A 33 19.86 6.57 14.06
N PRO A 34 18.95 7.42 14.53
CA PRO A 34 17.73 7.74 13.80
C PRO A 34 17.98 8.64 12.59
N ASP A 35 19.23 9.01 12.34
CA ASP A 35 19.57 10.11 11.44
C ASP A 35 20.02 9.69 10.03
N ALA A 36 20.09 8.40 9.72
CA ALA A 36 20.54 7.93 8.40
C ALA A 36 19.41 7.50 7.46
N GLY A 37 18.18 7.34 7.96
CA GLY A 37 17.03 6.84 7.19
C GLY A 37 16.02 7.89 6.73
N ASP A 38 16.01 9.06 7.35
CA ASP A 38 14.92 10.04 7.14
C ASP A 38 15.18 11.02 5.99
N LYS A 39 16.41 11.18 5.54
CA LYS A 39 16.73 12.17 4.49
C LYS A 39 16.24 11.79 3.10
N GLU A 40 16.21 10.50 2.77
CA GLU A 40 15.68 10.03 1.49
C GLU A 40 14.15 10.19 1.40
N ASP A 41 13.45 10.10 2.53
CA ASP A 41 11.99 10.20 2.58
C ASP A 41 11.48 11.65 2.40
N GLU A 42 12.35 12.66 2.57
CA GLU A 42 12.07 14.08 2.39
C GLU A 42 12.37 14.59 0.97
N GLU A 43 12.96 13.75 0.10
CA GLU A 43 13.23 14.15 -1.27
C GLU A 43 11.94 14.52 -2.02
N PRO A 44 11.98 15.52 -2.90
CA PRO A 44 10.83 15.92 -3.67
C PRO A 44 10.32 14.79 -4.56
N VAL A 45 9.02 14.67 -4.66
CA VAL A 45 8.34 13.71 -5.52
C VAL A 45 7.58 14.41 -6.62
N PRO A 46 7.31 13.76 -7.78
CA PRO A 46 6.44 14.31 -8.80
C PRO A 46 5.10 14.78 -8.22
N GLN A 47 4.52 15.85 -8.76
CA GLN A 47 3.33 16.49 -8.22
C GLN A 47 2.13 15.55 -8.03
N PHE A 48 1.96 14.56 -8.90
CA PHE A 48 0.85 13.61 -8.81
C PHE A 48 0.98 12.61 -7.66
N VAL A 49 2.20 12.39 -7.14
CA VAL A 49 2.50 11.29 -6.19
C VAL A 49 1.76 11.47 -4.87
N ASP A 50 1.67 12.69 -4.35
CA ASP A 50 1.01 12.94 -3.06
C ASP A 50 -0.50 12.70 -3.14
N ALA A 51 -1.16 13.18 -4.19
CA ALA A 51 -2.58 12.95 -4.42
C ALA A 51 -2.89 11.47 -4.70
N LEU A 52 -2.05 10.81 -5.50
CA LEU A 52 -2.13 9.37 -5.77
C LEU A 52 -2.00 8.56 -4.48
N THR A 53 -0.97 8.85 -3.68
CA THR A 53 -0.70 8.15 -2.43
C THR A 53 -1.85 8.27 -1.45
N ALA A 54 -2.36 9.48 -1.23
CA ALA A 54 -3.47 9.73 -0.34
C ALA A 54 -4.71 8.93 -0.74
N LYS A 55 -5.05 8.90 -2.03
CA LYS A 55 -6.20 8.17 -2.55
C LYS A 55 -5.99 6.66 -2.53
N LEU A 56 -4.86 6.18 -3.04
CA LEU A 56 -4.56 4.75 -3.16
C LEU A 56 -4.53 4.05 -1.81
N LEU A 57 -3.97 4.70 -0.79
CA LEU A 57 -3.83 4.13 0.56
C LEU A 57 -5.07 4.30 1.44
N SER A 58 -6.10 5.00 0.98
CA SER A 58 -7.39 5.13 1.67
C SER A 58 -8.39 4.12 1.10
N PRO A 59 -8.69 3.00 1.78
CA PRO A 59 -9.66 2.02 1.28
C PRO A 59 -11.07 2.60 1.09
N LYS A 60 -11.40 3.64 1.86
CA LYS A 60 -12.68 4.35 1.72
C LYS A 60 -12.81 5.04 0.36
N GLU A 61 -11.70 5.48 -0.22
CA GLU A 61 -11.67 6.18 -1.51
C GLU A 61 -11.30 5.26 -2.66
N SER A 62 -10.27 4.43 -2.48
CA SER A 62 -9.78 3.52 -3.52
C SER A 62 -10.60 2.24 -3.68
N GLY A 63 -11.40 1.88 -2.68
CA GLY A 63 -12.14 0.61 -2.63
C GLY A 63 -11.30 -0.61 -2.28
N VAL A 64 -9.98 -0.50 -2.16
CA VAL A 64 -9.06 -1.60 -1.88
C VAL A 64 -8.08 -1.26 -0.79
N TYR A 65 -7.59 -2.30 -0.10
CA TYR A 65 -6.49 -2.17 0.85
C TYR A 65 -5.19 -2.65 0.23
N LEU A 66 -4.18 -1.81 0.31
CA LEU A 66 -2.82 -2.10 -0.15
C LEU A 66 -1.90 -2.24 1.06
N SER A 67 -1.45 -3.46 1.34
CA SER A 67 -0.52 -3.73 2.44
C SER A 67 0.92 -3.36 2.07
N ARG A 68 1.80 -3.30 3.07
CA ARG A 68 3.25 -3.11 2.83
C ARG A 68 3.85 -4.21 1.96
N LEU A 69 3.41 -5.45 2.14
CA LEU A 69 3.86 -6.58 1.34
C LEU A 69 3.35 -6.49 -0.11
N ASP A 70 2.13 -6.02 -0.32
CA ASP A 70 1.60 -5.80 -1.67
C ASP A 70 2.41 -4.73 -2.40
N ILE A 71 2.71 -3.60 -1.74
CA ILE A 71 3.54 -2.53 -2.32
C ILE A 71 4.94 -3.06 -2.65
N LYS A 72 5.54 -3.85 -1.76
CA LYS A 72 6.85 -4.46 -2.02
C LYS A 72 6.81 -5.40 -3.23
N ARG A 73 5.80 -6.26 -3.35
CA ARG A 73 5.64 -7.16 -4.51
C ARG A 73 5.43 -6.40 -5.82
N ILE A 74 4.68 -5.31 -5.79
CA ILE A 74 4.50 -4.43 -6.95
C ILE A 74 5.84 -3.84 -7.38
N ALA A 75 6.64 -3.34 -6.43
CA ALA A 75 7.96 -2.81 -6.73
C ALA A 75 8.90 -3.88 -7.31
N GLU A 76 8.96 -5.06 -6.71
CA GLU A 76 9.76 -6.18 -7.20
C GLU A 76 9.36 -6.62 -8.62
N ALA A 77 8.07 -6.53 -8.97
CA ALA A 77 7.58 -6.87 -10.30
C ALA A 77 8.04 -5.89 -11.40
N ILE A 78 8.47 -4.70 -11.04
CA ILE A 78 9.04 -3.69 -11.94
C ILE A 78 10.55 -3.48 -11.69
N ASP A 79 11.21 -4.47 -11.11
CA ASP A 79 12.65 -4.47 -10.81
C ASP A 79 13.12 -3.39 -9.82
N GLU A 80 12.19 -2.90 -8.96
CA GLU A 80 12.50 -1.95 -7.91
C GLU A 80 12.65 -2.65 -6.55
N SER A 81 13.68 -2.26 -5.79
CA SER A 81 13.91 -2.79 -4.45
C SER A 81 13.45 -1.77 -3.40
N LEU A 82 12.39 -2.09 -2.68
CA LEU A 82 11.89 -1.24 -1.60
C LEU A 82 12.09 -1.91 -0.23
N PRO A 83 12.74 -1.22 0.72
CA PRO A 83 12.72 -1.64 2.12
C PRO A 83 11.31 -1.50 2.70
N ILE A 84 10.97 -2.38 3.65
CA ILE A 84 9.67 -2.30 4.32
C ILE A 84 9.70 -1.12 5.31
N LYS A 85 8.87 -0.11 5.00
CA LYS A 85 8.65 1.10 5.80
C LYS A 85 7.15 1.33 5.99
N GLU A 86 6.76 2.51 6.41
CA GLU A 86 5.36 2.95 6.40
C GLU A 86 4.81 2.97 4.96
N ARG A 87 3.53 2.60 4.79
CA ARG A 87 2.91 2.49 3.46
C ARG A 87 3.04 3.77 2.62
N ILE A 88 2.85 4.93 3.25
CA ILE A 88 2.99 6.23 2.59
C ILE A 88 4.40 6.40 2.03
N LYS A 89 5.42 6.13 2.85
CA LYS A 89 6.83 6.23 2.44
C LYS A 89 7.17 5.26 1.31
N MET A 90 6.61 4.05 1.35
CA MET A 90 6.83 3.04 0.32
C MET A 90 6.20 3.43 -1.03
N VAL A 91 4.97 3.95 -1.05
CA VAL A 91 4.33 4.41 -2.29
C VAL A 91 5.05 5.64 -2.84
N ARG A 92 5.43 6.59 -2.00
CA ARG A 92 6.24 7.74 -2.43
C ARG A 92 7.58 7.31 -3.01
N ALA A 93 8.26 6.35 -2.41
CA ALA A 93 9.52 5.81 -2.91
C ALA A 93 9.34 5.11 -4.27
N LEU A 94 8.25 4.34 -4.45
CA LEU A 94 7.94 3.66 -5.70
C LEU A 94 7.83 4.65 -6.88
N PHE A 95 7.24 5.82 -6.66
CA PHE A 95 7.00 6.81 -7.71
C PHE A 95 7.99 7.98 -7.72
N ARG A 96 8.92 8.05 -6.75
CA ARG A 96 9.86 9.18 -6.60
C ARG A 96 10.69 9.44 -7.84
N HIS A 97 11.20 8.40 -8.45
CA HIS A 97 12.10 8.48 -9.61
C HIS A 97 11.39 8.23 -10.95
N THR A 98 10.07 8.44 -10.98
CA THR A 98 9.32 8.32 -12.24
C THR A 98 9.75 9.38 -13.23
N THR A 99 10.47 8.97 -14.26
CA THR A 99 10.97 9.85 -15.33
C THR A 99 10.36 9.55 -16.68
N THR A 100 9.80 8.36 -16.87
CA THR A 100 9.25 7.90 -18.15
C THR A 100 7.81 7.41 -18.00
N LYS A 101 7.01 7.57 -19.05
CA LYS A 101 5.66 6.98 -19.15
C LYS A 101 5.69 5.47 -19.06
N LYS A 102 6.75 4.85 -19.57
CA LYS A 102 6.92 3.39 -19.50
C LYS A 102 6.97 2.91 -18.05
N TYR A 103 7.85 3.50 -17.22
CA TYR A 103 7.95 3.14 -15.81
C TYR A 103 6.61 3.32 -15.08
N LEU A 104 5.95 4.45 -15.30
CA LEU A 104 4.66 4.76 -14.71
C LEU A 104 3.58 3.74 -15.14
N THR A 105 3.55 3.38 -16.41
CA THR A 105 2.63 2.39 -16.96
C THR A 105 2.89 1.02 -16.35
N ASP A 106 4.14 0.58 -16.29
CA ASP A 106 4.51 -0.72 -15.70
C ASP A 106 4.10 -0.80 -14.22
N ALA A 107 4.34 0.26 -13.44
CA ALA A 107 3.91 0.33 -12.04
C ALA A 107 2.38 0.25 -11.90
N PHE A 108 1.63 0.99 -12.72
CA PHE A 108 0.17 0.94 -12.68
C PHE A 108 -0.41 -0.37 -13.15
N ILE A 109 0.21 -1.06 -14.11
CA ILE A 109 -0.19 -2.41 -14.51
C ILE A 109 -0.12 -3.38 -13.32
N GLU A 110 0.94 -3.33 -12.54
CA GLU A 110 1.08 -4.21 -11.37
C GLU A 110 0.08 -3.84 -10.25
N ILE A 111 -0.19 -2.56 -10.04
CA ILE A 111 -1.25 -2.13 -9.11
C ILE A 111 -2.63 -2.58 -9.61
N ASP A 112 -2.93 -2.46 -10.90
CA ASP A 112 -4.18 -2.90 -11.51
C ASP A 112 -4.40 -4.41 -11.35
N LYS A 113 -3.37 -5.22 -11.48
CA LYS A 113 -3.43 -6.68 -11.20
C LYS A 113 -3.88 -6.94 -9.76
N HIS A 114 -3.32 -6.21 -8.80
CA HIS A 114 -3.72 -6.31 -7.40
C HIS A 114 -5.17 -5.89 -7.19
N ILE A 115 -5.58 -4.75 -7.75
CA ILE A 115 -6.95 -4.24 -7.66
C ILE A 115 -7.95 -5.21 -8.28
N ASN A 116 -7.67 -5.74 -9.48
CA ASN A 116 -8.52 -6.72 -10.15
C ASN A 116 -8.66 -8.01 -9.33
N GLY A 117 -7.59 -8.47 -8.68
CA GLY A 117 -7.65 -9.58 -7.75
C GLY A 117 -8.62 -9.32 -6.58
N ARG A 118 -8.63 -8.11 -6.03
CA ARG A 118 -9.57 -7.69 -4.96
C ARG A 118 -11.00 -7.58 -5.46
N ILE A 119 -11.21 -7.09 -6.68
CA ILE A 119 -12.55 -7.03 -7.31
C ILE A 119 -13.14 -8.43 -7.45
N LEU A 120 -12.36 -9.42 -7.87
CA LEU A 120 -12.82 -10.82 -7.95
C LEU A 120 -13.27 -11.33 -6.58
N ILE A 121 -12.51 -11.09 -5.52
CA ILE A 121 -12.87 -11.46 -4.15
C ILE A 121 -14.18 -10.77 -3.73
N TYR A 122 -14.35 -9.49 -4.01
CA TYR A 122 -15.59 -8.78 -3.69
C TYR A 122 -16.81 -9.34 -4.43
N LYS A 123 -16.66 -9.75 -5.69
CA LYS A 123 -17.74 -10.41 -6.44
C LYS A 123 -18.13 -11.74 -5.80
N GLU A 124 -17.15 -12.58 -5.45
CA GLU A 124 -17.40 -13.86 -4.76
C GLU A 124 -18.08 -13.64 -3.41
N LEU A 125 -17.63 -12.66 -2.62
CA LEU A 125 -18.25 -12.31 -1.33
C LEU A 125 -19.67 -11.78 -1.49
N GLY A 126 -19.94 -10.99 -2.53
CA GLY A 126 -21.28 -10.49 -2.84
C GLY A 126 -22.25 -11.61 -3.23
N GLU A 127 -21.77 -12.64 -3.91
CA GLU A 127 -22.56 -13.85 -4.21
C GLU A 127 -22.80 -14.70 -2.97
N ALA A 128 -21.78 -14.87 -2.13
CA ALA A 128 -21.87 -15.64 -0.89
C ALA A 128 -22.74 -14.96 0.17
N PHE A 129 -22.75 -13.64 0.22
CA PHE A 129 -23.47 -12.81 1.19
C PHE A 129 -24.38 -11.77 0.51
N PRO A 130 -25.51 -12.19 -0.08
CA PRO A 130 -26.37 -11.31 -0.87
C PRO A 130 -26.90 -10.08 -0.11
N SER A 131 -27.10 -10.18 1.21
CA SER A 131 -27.55 -9.06 2.05
C SER A 131 -26.53 -7.95 2.18
N SER A 132 -25.25 -8.26 1.98
CA SER A 132 -24.13 -7.32 2.07
C SER A 132 -23.55 -6.96 0.68
N LYS A 133 -24.17 -7.47 -0.39
CA LYS A 133 -23.68 -7.28 -1.77
C LYS A 133 -23.46 -5.81 -2.13
N TYR A 134 -24.33 -4.92 -1.67
CA TYR A 134 -24.24 -3.49 -1.94
C TYR A 134 -22.92 -2.86 -1.44
N ILE A 135 -22.36 -3.37 -0.33
CA ILE A 135 -21.07 -2.89 0.21
C ILE A 135 -19.93 -3.29 -0.73
N PHE A 136 -19.97 -4.54 -1.22
CA PHE A 136 -18.95 -5.03 -2.15
C PHE A 136 -19.05 -4.34 -3.51
N ASP A 137 -20.27 -4.12 -4.02
CA ASP A 137 -20.49 -3.40 -5.27
C ASP A 137 -19.98 -1.94 -5.18
N GLU A 138 -20.18 -1.27 -4.05
CA GLU A 138 -19.62 0.07 -3.81
C GLU A 138 -18.09 0.08 -3.84
N ASN A 139 -17.44 -0.90 -3.20
CA ASN A 139 -15.99 -1.03 -3.23
C ASN A 139 -15.46 -1.33 -4.63
N ILE A 140 -16.16 -2.16 -5.41
CA ILE A 140 -15.83 -2.44 -6.82
C ILE A 140 -15.88 -1.15 -7.64
N GLN A 141 -16.94 -0.34 -7.51
CA GLN A 141 -17.03 0.93 -8.22
C GLN A 141 -15.91 1.91 -7.89
N LYS A 142 -15.51 1.98 -6.60
CA LYS A 142 -14.37 2.79 -6.15
C LYS A 142 -13.06 2.28 -6.74
N ALA A 143 -12.85 0.96 -6.75
CA ALA A 143 -11.67 0.32 -7.32
C ALA A 143 -11.55 0.60 -8.82
N GLU A 144 -12.62 0.45 -9.57
CA GLU A 144 -12.67 0.76 -11.01
C GLU A 144 -12.42 2.24 -11.28
N LYS A 145 -12.95 3.14 -10.45
CA LYS A 145 -12.66 4.58 -10.54
C LYS A 145 -11.18 4.89 -10.28
N THR A 146 -10.55 4.15 -9.37
CA THR A 146 -9.13 4.29 -9.08
C THR A 146 -8.27 3.86 -10.26
N MET A 147 -8.60 2.74 -10.92
CA MET A 147 -7.90 2.31 -12.14
C MET A 147 -8.04 3.31 -13.28
N ARG A 148 -9.24 3.92 -13.46
CA ARG A 148 -9.43 5.00 -14.47
C ARG A 148 -8.58 6.24 -14.17
N MET A 149 -8.34 6.55 -12.89
CA MET A 149 -7.45 7.64 -12.51
C MET A 149 -6.00 7.39 -12.96
N PHE A 150 -5.53 6.15 -12.94
CA PHE A 150 -4.19 5.81 -13.43
C PHE A 150 -4.03 6.16 -14.91
N GLN A 151 -5.03 5.89 -15.73
CA GLN A 151 -5.02 6.28 -17.14
C GLN A 151 -4.86 7.80 -17.31
N THR A 152 -5.64 8.58 -16.56
CA THR A 152 -5.53 10.04 -16.58
C THR A 152 -4.13 10.51 -16.19
N ILE A 153 -3.54 9.91 -15.15
CA ILE A 153 -2.17 10.26 -14.72
C ILE A 153 -1.14 9.95 -15.81
N ILE A 154 -1.27 8.80 -16.50
CA ILE A 154 -0.38 8.43 -17.61
C ILE A 154 -0.51 9.43 -18.77
N GLU A 155 -1.73 9.81 -19.12
CA GLU A 155 -2.01 10.75 -20.21
C GLU A 155 -1.42 12.15 -19.92
N ASP A 156 -1.58 12.63 -18.69
CA ASP A 156 -1.14 13.93 -18.24
C ASP A 156 0.38 13.99 -17.90
N PHE A 157 1.03 12.83 -17.80
CA PHE A 157 2.44 12.78 -17.42
C PHE A 157 3.35 13.27 -18.56
N GLU A 158 4.13 14.31 -18.26
CA GLU A 158 5.17 14.82 -19.15
C GLU A 158 6.51 14.14 -18.84
N GLU A 159 7.09 13.47 -19.82
CA GLU A 159 8.42 12.87 -19.67
C GLU A 159 9.47 13.96 -19.47
N ILE A 160 10.31 13.77 -18.45
CA ILE A 160 11.49 14.62 -18.28
C ILE A 160 12.46 14.25 -19.39
N GLN A 161 12.50 15.07 -20.42
CA GLN A 161 13.52 14.94 -21.47
C GLN A 161 14.88 15.23 -20.83
N PRO A 162 15.90 14.36 -21.04
CA PRO A 162 17.25 14.74 -20.70
C PRO A 162 17.55 16.02 -21.49
N THR A 163 17.81 17.09 -20.79
CA THR A 163 18.29 18.30 -21.40
C THR A 163 19.63 17.95 -22.06
N ASP A 164 19.63 17.77 -23.37
CA ASP A 164 20.83 17.89 -24.19
C ASP A 164 21.30 19.35 -24.05
N ASP A 165 21.99 19.61 -22.96
CA ASP A 165 22.66 20.89 -22.77
C ASP A 165 24.01 20.78 -23.49
N PRO A 166 24.18 21.39 -24.66
CA PRO A 166 25.42 21.29 -25.44
C PRO A 166 26.55 22.18 -24.87
N LEU A 167 26.47 22.52 -23.58
CA LEU A 167 27.42 23.49 -22.95
C LEU A 167 28.58 22.86 -22.21
N PHE A 168 28.90 21.58 -22.43
CA PHE A 168 30.16 20.98 -22.02
C PHE A 168 30.89 20.37 -23.22
N VAL A 169 31.42 21.23 -24.05
CA VAL A 169 32.55 20.92 -24.94
C VAL A 169 33.78 21.61 -24.41
#